data_9749f1f24d7ba09d192853e3d3dc7cdd
#
_entry.id   9749f1f24d7ba09d192853e3d3dc7cdd
#
_cell.length_a   1.000
_cell.length_b   1.000
_cell.length_c   1.000
_cell.angle_alpha   90.00
_cell.angle_beta   90.00
_cell.angle_gamma   90.00
#
_symmetry.space_group_name_H-M   'P 1'
#
loop_
_entity.id
_entity.type
_entity.pdbx_description
1 polymer ?
#
loop_
_entity_poly.entity_id
_entity_poly.type
_entity_poly.pdbx_seq_one_letter_code
_entity_poly.pdbx_strand_id
1 'polypeptide(L)'
;ELMENSVDAGADQVTVVVMDSGRTLIQVIDNGSGMNPDDAVLCFERHATSKIATADDLNEILTFGFRGEALAAIAAVAEVTLKTRTEGEELGCQVEFAASEHLATRGTATPKGTNISVRNLFYNVPARRKFLKSDNVEFRRVVEEFTRVALTRPSIGFTLTHNGRDIFVLKPAKSLKFRIMDLLGSTVAKD
;
A
#
# COMPACT_ATOMS: atom_id res chain seq x y z
N GLU A 1 6.17 1.94 -0.49
CA GLU A 1 5.46 3.07 0.13
C GLU A 1 4.07 2.66 0.65
N LEU A 2 3.15 2.08 -0.17
CA LEU A 2 1.79 1.75 0.29
C LEU A 2 1.79 0.75 1.46
N MET A 3 2.60 -0.31 1.39
CA MET A 3 2.75 -1.27 2.49
C MET A 3 3.37 -0.63 3.73
N GLU A 4 4.35 0.24 3.54
CA GLU A 4 5.00 0.98 4.64
C GLU A 4 3.99 1.90 5.35
N ASN A 5 3.11 2.56 4.61
CA ASN A 5 2.00 3.32 5.19
C ASN A 5 1.05 2.44 6.01
N SER A 6 0.74 1.24 5.55
CA SER A 6 -0.08 0.28 6.30
C SER A 6 0.59 -0.16 7.62
N VAL A 7 1.91 -0.39 7.59
CA VAL A 7 2.71 -0.68 8.80
C VAL A 7 2.67 0.49 9.78
N ASP A 8 2.86 1.71 9.29
CA ASP A 8 2.83 2.94 10.09
C ASP A 8 1.44 3.21 10.69
N ALA A 9 0.36 2.79 10.01
CA ALA A 9 -1.01 2.83 10.53
C ALA A 9 -1.30 1.78 11.60
N GLY A 10 -0.32 0.98 12.02
CA GLY A 10 -0.46 -0.05 13.03
C GLY A 10 -1.25 -1.28 12.58
N ALA A 11 -1.25 -1.59 11.29
CA ALA A 11 -1.89 -2.79 10.78
C ALA A 11 -1.20 -4.06 11.29
N ASP A 12 -1.97 -5.08 11.61
CA ASP A 12 -1.48 -6.44 11.88
C ASP A 12 -1.71 -7.40 10.71
N GLN A 13 -2.50 -6.99 9.72
CA GLN A 13 -2.74 -7.70 8.47
C GLN A 13 -2.67 -6.75 7.28
N VAL A 14 -1.87 -7.11 6.28
CA VAL A 14 -1.71 -6.35 5.03
C VAL A 14 -1.86 -7.30 3.84
N THR A 15 -2.79 -6.99 2.95
CA THR A 15 -3.00 -7.75 1.72
C THR A 15 -2.64 -6.89 0.51
N VAL A 16 -1.80 -7.41 -0.36
CA VAL A 16 -1.40 -6.79 -1.62
C VAL A 16 -1.98 -7.60 -2.77
N VAL A 17 -2.78 -6.95 -3.60
CA VAL A 17 -3.38 -7.53 -4.81
C VAL A 17 -2.76 -6.87 -6.03
N VAL A 18 -2.24 -7.68 -6.94
CA VAL A 18 -1.60 -7.21 -8.17
C VAL A 18 -2.25 -7.89 -9.37
N MET A 19 -2.57 -7.10 -10.40
CA MET A 19 -3.03 -7.60 -11.68
C MET A 19 -2.12 -7.08 -12.80
N ASP A 20 -1.86 -7.93 -13.78
CA ASP A 20 -1.02 -7.64 -14.94
C ASP A 20 0.33 -7.03 -14.53
N SER A 21 0.98 -7.67 -13.53
CA SER A 21 2.29 -7.25 -13.01
C SER A 21 2.32 -5.79 -12.50
N GLY A 22 1.17 -5.27 -12.05
CA GLY A 22 0.98 -3.91 -11.55
C GLY A 22 0.57 -2.88 -12.60
N ARG A 23 0.41 -3.25 -13.85
CA ARG A 23 -0.02 -2.33 -14.91
C ARG A 23 -1.48 -1.94 -14.79
N THR A 24 -2.35 -2.92 -14.49
CA THR A 24 -3.79 -2.73 -14.38
C THR A 24 -4.20 -2.37 -12.95
N LEU A 25 -3.62 -3.05 -11.95
CA LEU A 25 -3.97 -2.84 -10.55
C LEU A 25 -2.79 -3.14 -9.63
N ILE A 26 -2.56 -2.23 -8.70
CA ILE A 26 -1.87 -2.47 -7.44
C ILE A 26 -2.83 -2.03 -6.32
N GLN A 27 -3.22 -2.93 -5.45
CA GLN A 27 -4.12 -2.64 -4.35
C GLN A 27 -3.49 -3.10 -3.04
N VAL A 28 -3.55 -2.26 -2.03
CA VAL A 28 -3.08 -2.57 -0.67
C VAL A 28 -4.26 -2.38 0.28
N ILE A 29 -4.53 -3.42 1.06
CA ILE A 29 -5.64 -3.47 2.03
C ILE A 29 -5.03 -3.76 3.40
N ASP A 30 -5.34 -2.92 4.37
CA ASP A 30 -4.88 -3.09 5.74
C ASP A 30 -6.03 -2.92 6.75
N ASN A 31 -5.79 -3.38 7.96
CA ASN A 31 -6.69 -3.22 9.11
C ASN A 31 -6.13 -2.26 10.17
N GLY A 32 -5.31 -1.30 9.75
CA GLY A 32 -4.73 -0.27 10.63
C GLY A 32 -5.74 0.73 11.17
N SER A 33 -5.26 1.88 11.62
CA SER A 33 -6.09 2.92 12.25
C SER A 33 -7.16 3.49 11.32
N GLY A 34 -6.94 3.47 10.02
CA GLY A 34 -7.77 4.20 9.06
C GLY A 34 -7.58 5.72 9.14
N MET A 35 -8.40 6.44 8.41
CA MET A 35 -8.40 7.90 8.33
C MET A 35 -9.83 8.42 8.39
N ASN A 36 -10.03 9.61 8.98
CA ASN A 36 -11.27 10.35 8.82
C ASN A 36 -11.39 10.93 7.39
N PRO A 37 -12.54 11.43 6.94
CA PRO A 37 -12.73 11.94 5.58
C PRO A 37 -11.79 13.08 5.19
N ASP A 38 -11.48 13.99 6.10
CA ASP A 38 -10.60 15.13 5.84
C ASP A 38 -9.17 14.66 5.63
N ASP A 39 -8.66 13.79 6.49
CA ASP A 39 -7.33 13.19 6.38
C ASP A 39 -7.21 12.32 5.12
N ALA A 40 -8.28 11.63 4.72
CA ALA A 40 -8.31 10.81 3.51
C ALA A 40 -8.15 11.64 2.21
N VAL A 41 -8.61 12.87 2.18
CA VAL A 41 -8.35 13.82 1.09
C VAL A 41 -6.95 14.43 1.23
N LEU A 42 -6.62 14.89 2.44
CA LEU A 42 -5.36 15.59 2.73
C LEU A 42 -4.13 14.74 2.43
N CYS A 43 -4.20 13.40 2.60
CA CYS A 43 -3.06 12.51 2.39
C CYS A 43 -2.55 12.51 0.92
N PHE A 44 -3.33 13.04 -0.03
CA PHE A 44 -2.93 13.22 -1.43
C PHE A 44 -2.35 14.60 -1.73
N GLU A 45 -2.35 15.52 -0.78
CA GLU A 45 -1.71 16.82 -0.96
C GLU A 45 -0.19 16.70 -0.81
N ARG A 46 0.53 17.54 -1.58
CA ARG A 46 1.98 17.63 -1.42
C ARG A 46 2.32 18.21 -0.05
N HIS A 47 3.34 17.65 0.59
CA HIS A 47 3.80 18.02 1.94
C HIS A 47 2.80 17.69 3.07
N ALA A 48 1.69 17.02 2.78
CA ALA A 48 0.85 16.45 3.82
C ALA A 48 1.56 15.26 4.47
N THR A 49 1.99 15.42 5.72
CA THR A 49 2.51 14.31 6.52
C THR A 49 2.04 14.46 7.95
N SER A 50 1.35 13.44 8.46
CA SER A 50 1.02 13.30 9.88
C SER A 50 2.22 12.85 10.73
N LYS A 51 3.36 12.52 10.07
CA LYS A 51 4.53 11.90 10.70
C LYS A 51 5.50 12.92 11.27
N ILE A 52 5.38 14.21 10.92
CA ILE A 52 6.22 15.30 11.42
C ILE A 52 5.33 16.52 11.64
N ALA A 53 5.02 16.80 12.90
CA ALA A 53 4.32 18.02 13.32
C ALA A 53 5.29 19.04 13.98
N THR A 54 6.42 18.57 14.55
CA THR A 54 7.40 19.40 15.24
C THR A 54 8.84 19.01 14.89
N ALA A 55 9.80 19.90 15.19
CA ALA A 55 11.23 19.63 14.98
C ALA A 55 11.75 18.47 15.85
N ASP A 56 11.09 18.18 16.98
CA ASP A 56 11.46 17.08 17.88
C ASP A 56 11.07 15.72 17.29
N ASP A 57 10.03 15.66 16.45
CA ASP A 57 9.61 14.44 15.74
C ASP A 57 10.68 13.90 14.79
N LEU A 58 11.62 14.76 14.36
CA LEU A 58 12.77 14.37 13.53
C LEU A 58 13.73 13.40 14.22
N ASN A 59 13.77 13.42 15.55
CA ASN A 59 14.67 12.58 16.34
C ASN A 59 14.08 11.22 16.68
N GLU A 60 12.77 11.02 16.52
CA GLU A 60 12.04 9.77 16.83
C GLU A 60 11.54 9.02 15.59
N ILE A 61 12.19 9.21 14.44
CA ILE A 61 11.73 8.58 13.18
C ILE A 61 11.93 7.06 13.23
N LEU A 62 10.92 6.36 13.70
CA LEU A 62 10.80 4.91 13.65
C LEU A 62 9.90 4.44 12.49
N THR A 63 9.36 5.37 11.68
CA THR A 63 8.36 5.11 10.64
C THR A 63 8.97 5.12 9.24
N PHE A 64 8.38 4.31 8.35
CA PHE A 64 8.66 4.38 6.91
C PHE A 64 7.98 5.62 6.29
N GLY A 65 8.37 6.05 5.09
CA GLY A 65 7.66 7.09 4.35
C GLY A 65 7.82 8.51 4.89
N PHE A 66 9.01 8.89 5.24
CA PHE A 66 9.38 10.21 5.77
C PHE A 66 8.97 11.42 4.88
N ARG A 67 8.81 11.21 3.57
CA ARG A 67 8.69 12.35 2.62
C ARG A 67 7.28 12.92 2.43
N GLY A 68 6.22 12.26 2.91
CA GLY A 68 4.84 12.76 2.83
C GLY A 68 4.27 13.01 1.42
N GLU A 69 4.95 12.55 0.36
CA GLU A 69 4.62 12.87 -1.03
C GLU A 69 4.30 11.65 -1.90
N ALA A 70 4.41 10.44 -1.36
CA ALA A 70 4.25 9.22 -2.14
C ALA A 70 2.85 9.10 -2.75
N LEU A 71 1.80 9.35 -1.97
CA LEU A 71 0.42 9.28 -2.46
C LEU A 71 0.11 10.36 -3.49
N ALA A 72 0.61 11.58 -3.30
CA ALA A 72 0.48 12.66 -4.29
C ALA A 72 1.20 12.29 -5.60
N ALA A 73 2.39 11.71 -5.53
CA ALA A 73 3.13 11.27 -6.71
C ALA A 73 2.44 10.11 -7.44
N ILE A 74 1.83 9.17 -6.71
CA ILE A 74 1.06 8.06 -7.28
C ILE A 74 -0.21 8.59 -7.96
N ALA A 75 -0.96 9.49 -7.30
CA ALA A 75 -2.17 10.08 -7.85
C ALA A 75 -1.91 10.92 -9.11
N ALA A 76 -0.70 11.46 -9.27
CA ALA A 76 -0.31 12.21 -10.45
C ALA A 76 -0.20 11.34 -11.72
N VAL A 77 0.02 10.04 -11.60
CA VAL A 77 0.32 9.13 -12.72
C VAL A 77 -0.59 7.91 -12.81
N ALA A 78 -1.65 7.86 -12.01
CA ALA A 78 -2.57 6.74 -11.95
C ALA A 78 -3.99 7.22 -11.58
N GLU A 79 -4.95 6.30 -11.69
CA GLU A 79 -6.28 6.43 -11.12
C GLU A 79 -6.26 5.78 -9.73
N VAL A 80 -6.60 6.53 -8.70
CA VAL A 80 -6.53 6.08 -7.31
C VAL A 80 -7.91 6.12 -6.66
N THR A 81 -8.29 5.02 -6.03
CA THR A 81 -9.45 4.93 -5.16
C THR A 81 -8.97 4.52 -3.77
N LEU A 82 -9.25 5.33 -2.78
CA LEU A 82 -8.97 5.06 -1.38
C LEU A 82 -10.29 4.90 -0.63
N LYS A 83 -10.45 3.78 0.09
CA LYS A 83 -11.55 3.55 1.04
C LYS A 83 -10.95 3.39 2.42
N THR A 84 -11.48 4.11 3.40
CA THR A 84 -10.92 4.08 4.74
C THR A 84 -11.99 4.33 5.78
N ARG A 85 -11.79 3.79 6.97
CA ARG A 85 -12.66 3.97 8.13
C ARG A 85 -11.84 3.87 9.40
N THR A 86 -12.07 4.78 10.33
CA THR A 86 -11.52 4.70 11.68
C THR A 86 -12.38 3.81 12.57
N GLU A 87 -11.83 3.41 13.72
CA GLU A 87 -12.60 2.68 14.72
C GLU A 87 -13.67 3.60 15.35
N GLY A 88 -14.85 3.07 15.57
CA GLY A 88 -15.99 3.83 16.14
C GLY A 88 -16.85 4.56 15.12
N GLU A 89 -16.44 4.71 13.88
CA GLU A 89 -17.29 5.22 12.81
C GLU A 89 -18.16 4.11 12.20
N GLU A 90 -19.43 4.38 11.98
CA GLU A 90 -20.36 3.42 11.33
C GLU A 90 -20.10 3.35 9.82
N LEU A 91 -19.76 4.49 9.21
CA LEU A 91 -19.55 4.65 7.79
C LEU A 91 -18.14 5.18 7.53
N GLY A 92 -17.45 4.56 6.61
CA GLY A 92 -16.17 5.07 6.12
C GLY A 92 -16.35 6.04 4.96
N CYS A 93 -15.25 6.48 4.38
CA CYS A 93 -15.23 7.32 3.20
C CYS A 93 -14.49 6.67 2.04
N GLN A 94 -14.90 7.01 0.84
CA GLN A 94 -14.20 6.71 -0.41
C GLN A 94 -13.78 8.02 -1.07
N VAL A 95 -12.51 8.11 -1.41
CA VAL A 95 -11.93 9.25 -2.12
C VAL A 95 -11.34 8.78 -3.43
N GLU A 96 -11.56 9.54 -4.50
CA GLU A 96 -11.10 9.22 -5.86
C GLU A 96 -10.25 10.34 -6.42
N PHE A 97 -9.10 9.97 -6.97
CA PHE A 97 -8.15 10.86 -7.66
C PHE A 97 -7.76 10.28 -9.02
N ALA A 98 -7.53 11.15 -9.99
CA ALA A 98 -6.89 10.81 -11.26
C ALA A 98 -6.06 11.99 -11.76
N ALA A 99 -4.83 11.74 -12.20
CA ALA A 99 -3.90 12.77 -12.69
C ALA A 99 -3.78 14.00 -11.74
N SER A 100 -3.68 13.75 -10.44
CA SER A 100 -3.67 14.75 -9.36
C SER A 100 -5.00 15.50 -9.13
N GLU A 101 -6.05 15.21 -9.87
CA GLU A 101 -7.35 15.84 -9.67
C GLU A 101 -8.19 15.04 -8.68
N HIS A 102 -8.75 15.72 -7.69
CA HIS A 102 -9.73 15.15 -6.78
C HIS A 102 -11.07 15.04 -7.51
N LEU A 103 -11.55 13.83 -7.73
CA LEU A 103 -12.78 13.57 -8.50
C LEU A 103 -14.01 13.47 -7.62
N ALA A 104 -13.92 12.80 -6.48
CA ALA A 104 -15.06 12.57 -5.59
C ALA A 104 -14.63 12.21 -4.17
N THR A 105 -15.50 12.57 -3.22
CA THR A 105 -15.50 12.02 -1.85
C THR A 105 -16.92 11.63 -1.50
N ARG A 106 -17.13 10.39 -1.00
CA ARG A 106 -18.46 9.89 -0.62
C ARG A 106 -18.37 8.93 0.56
N GLY A 107 -19.46 8.84 1.32
CA GLY A 107 -19.61 7.81 2.33
C GLY A 107 -19.66 6.41 1.72
N THR A 108 -19.06 5.43 2.36
CA THR A 108 -19.06 4.04 1.89
C THR A 108 -18.96 3.05 3.04
N ALA A 109 -19.63 1.91 2.90
CA ALA A 109 -19.43 0.80 3.82
C ALA A 109 -18.06 0.17 3.53
N THR A 110 -17.19 0.18 4.53
CA THR A 110 -15.85 -0.42 4.44
C THR A 110 -15.40 -0.87 5.84
N PRO A 111 -14.61 -1.94 5.95
CA PRO A 111 -14.00 -2.31 7.22
C PRO A 111 -13.11 -1.21 7.78
N LYS A 112 -12.81 -1.26 9.08
CA LYS A 112 -11.76 -0.44 9.69
C LYS A 112 -10.43 -0.69 8.98
N GLY A 113 -9.66 0.38 8.77
CA GLY A 113 -8.38 0.36 8.07
C GLY A 113 -8.43 1.12 6.76
N THR A 114 -7.52 0.78 5.86
CA THR A 114 -7.39 1.45 4.58
C THR A 114 -7.31 0.45 3.43
N ASN A 115 -8.04 0.72 2.36
CA ASN A 115 -7.98 -0.01 1.10
C ASN A 115 -7.69 0.99 -0.01
N ILE A 116 -6.48 0.96 -0.55
CA ILE A 116 -6.06 1.84 -1.63
C ILE A 116 -5.83 1.03 -2.90
N SER A 117 -6.49 1.44 -3.98
CA SER A 117 -6.38 0.84 -5.31
C SER A 117 -5.74 1.83 -6.27
N VAL A 118 -4.62 1.45 -6.85
CA VAL A 118 -3.90 2.19 -7.89
C VAL A 118 -4.13 1.47 -9.22
N ARG A 119 -4.81 2.12 -10.14
CA ARG A 119 -5.20 1.55 -11.45
C ARG A 119 -4.50 2.27 -12.58
N ASN A 120 -4.28 1.53 -13.67
CA ASN A 120 -3.82 2.10 -14.93
C ASN A 120 -2.55 2.97 -14.79
N LEU A 121 -1.55 2.45 -14.07
CA LEU A 121 -0.30 3.15 -13.78
C LEU A 121 0.32 3.70 -15.08
N PHE A 122 0.68 4.99 -15.06
CA PHE A 122 1.23 5.76 -16.17
C PHE A 122 0.29 5.94 -17.38
N TYR A 123 -1.04 5.82 -17.19
CA TYR A 123 -1.99 6.00 -18.29
C TYR A 123 -1.88 7.38 -18.97
N ASN A 124 -1.58 8.41 -18.19
CA ASN A 124 -1.41 9.79 -18.63
C ASN A 124 0.05 10.19 -18.94
N VAL A 125 0.99 9.24 -18.84
CA VAL A 125 2.43 9.44 -19.10
C VAL A 125 2.93 8.37 -20.06
N PRO A 126 2.57 8.44 -21.38
CA PRO A 126 2.86 7.37 -22.35
C PRO A 126 4.34 7.02 -22.45
N ALA A 127 5.24 8.00 -22.32
CA ALA A 127 6.67 7.78 -22.34
C ALA A 127 7.10 6.83 -21.20
N ARG A 128 6.66 7.06 -19.96
CA ARG A 128 6.95 6.18 -18.82
C ARG A 128 6.35 4.79 -19.00
N ARG A 129 5.12 4.73 -19.52
CA ARG A 129 4.45 3.44 -19.78
C ARG A 129 5.22 2.57 -20.76
N LYS A 130 5.86 3.16 -21.80
CA LYS A 130 6.72 2.45 -22.75
C LYS A 130 8.01 1.94 -22.12
N PHE A 131 8.51 2.55 -21.06
CA PHE A 131 9.73 2.13 -20.36
C PHE A 131 9.50 1.01 -19.34
N LEU A 132 8.27 0.61 -19.07
CA LEU A 132 7.98 -0.56 -18.25
C LEU A 132 8.59 -1.79 -18.94
N LYS A 133 9.25 -2.61 -18.14
CA LYS A 133 9.89 -3.85 -18.61
C LYS A 133 8.83 -4.93 -18.87
N SER A 134 9.28 -6.14 -19.23
CA SER A 134 8.36 -7.28 -19.37
C SER A 134 7.63 -7.58 -18.07
N ASP A 135 6.47 -8.22 -18.16
CA ASP A 135 5.63 -8.54 -16.99
C ASP A 135 6.40 -9.34 -15.94
N ASN A 136 7.24 -10.29 -16.36
CA ASN A 136 8.08 -11.06 -15.45
C ASN A 136 9.07 -10.19 -14.66
N VAL A 137 9.64 -9.17 -15.30
CA VAL A 137 10.59 -8.24 -14.66
C VAL A 137 9.87 -7.33 -13.70
N GLU A 138 8.73 -6.74 -14.09
CA GLU A 138 7.97 -5.85 -13.23
C GLU A 138 7.40 -6.62 -12.03
N PHE A 139 6.86 -7.83 -12.23
CA PHE A 139 6.36 -8.64 -11.14
C PHE A 139 7.47 -9.08 -10.17
N ARG A 140 8.66 -9.40 -10.67
CA ARG A 140 9.82 -9.68 -9.79
C ARG A 140 10.13 -8.50 -8.87
N ARG A 141 10.08 -7.27 -9.37
CA ARG A 141 10.27 -6.05 -8.56
C ARG A 141 9.18 -5.90 -7.49
N VAL A 142 7.92 -6.21 -7.83
CA VAL A 142 6.84 -6.24 -6.83
C VAL A 142 7.15 -7.24 -5.72
N VAL A 143 7.57 -8.46 -6.08
CA VAL A 143 7.94 -9.50 -5.11
C VAL A 143 9.13 -9.06 -4.25
N GLU A 144 10.14 -8.43 -4.83
CA GLU A 144 11.31 -7.91 -4.10
C GLU A 144 10.89 -6.87 -3.05
N GLU A 145 10.07 -5.88 -3.44
CA GLU A 145 9.59 -4.85 -2.52
C GLU A 145 8.65 -5.42 -1.44
N PHE A 146 7.74 -6.32 -1.82
CA PHE A 146 6.89 -7.02 -0.87
C PHE A 146 7.71 -7.78 0.18
N THR A 147 8.70 -8.55 -0.27
CA THR A 147 9.58 -9.34 0.59
C THR A 147 10.39 -8.44 1.51
N ARG A 148 10.92 -7.33 1.01
CA ARG A 148 11.69 -6.36 1.78
C ARG A 148 10.87 -5.83 2.98
N VAL A 149 9.63 -5.42 2.76
CA VAL A 149 8.77 -4.92 3.84
C VAL A 149 8.37 -6.06 4.78
N ALA A 150 7.97 -7.23 4.27
CA ALA A 150 7.56 -8.36 5.07
C ALA A 150 8.67 -8.89 6.00
N LEU A 151 9.93 -8.80 5.58
CA LEU A 151 11.09 -9.17 6.40
C LEU A 151 11.29 -8.23 7.59
N THR A 152 11.03 -6.95 7.43
CA THR A 152 11.25 -5.95 8.50
C THR A 152 10.20 -6.00 9.59
N ARG A 153 9.07 -6.67 9.34
CA ARG A 153 7.91 -6.72 10.26
C ARG A 153 7.37 -8.15 10.38
N PRO A 154 8.12 -9.06 11.02
CA PRO A 154 7.72 -10.47 11.13
C PRO A 154 6.41 -10.67 11.90
N SER A 155 6.06 -9.78 12.84
CA SER A 155 4.82 -9.85 13.62
C SER A 155 3.54 -9.51 12.85
N ILE A 156 3.66 -8.97 11.63
CA ILE A 156 2.52 -8.61 10.77
C ILE A 156 2.25 -9.75 9.79
N GLY A 157 0.98 -10.09 9.57
CA GLY A 157 0.56 -10.99 8.50
C GLY A 157 0.57 -10.27 7.15
N PHE A 158 1.16 -10.89 6.13
CA PHE A 158 1.22 -10.34 4.77
C PHE A 158 0.73 -11.36 3.75
N THR A 159 -0.13 -10.92 2.85
CA THR A 159 -0.58 -11.71 1.70
C THR A 159 -0.27 -10.97 0.41
N LEU A 160 0.29 -11.67 -0.57
CA LEU A 160 0.45 -11.17 -1.95
C LEU A 160 -0.31 -12.07 -2.89
N THR A 161 -1.23 -11.50 -3.66
CA THR A 161 -1.91 -12.19 -4.76
C THR A 161 -1.53 -11.57 -6.10
N HIS A 162 -1.44 -12.40 -7.13
CA HIS A 162 -1.19 -11.96 -8.50
C HIS A 162 -2.15 -12.68 -9.46
N ASN A 163 -2.93 -11.91 -10.21
CA ASN A 163 -3.92 -12.43 -11.15
C ASN A 163 -4.86 -13.48 -10.50
N GLY A 164 -5.30 -13.22 -9.28
CA GLY A 164 -6.22 -14.07 -8.52
C GLY A 164 -5.58 -15.32 -7.89
N ARG A 165 -4.26 -15.44 -7.91
CA ARG A 165 -3.53 -16.54 -7.27
C ARG A 165 -2.71 -16.04 -6.10
N ASP A 166 -2.71 -16.78 -5.00
CA ASP A 166 -1.85 -16.51 -3.86
C ASP A 166 -0.39 -16.81 -4.21
N ILE A 167 0.46 -15.81 -4.06
CA ILE A 167 1.91 -15.90 -4.25
C ILE A 167 2.58 -16.14 -2.90
N PHE A 168 2.19 -15.34 -1.89
CA PHE A 168 2.60 -15.47 -0.50
C PHE A 168 1.42 -15.34 0.43
N VAL A 169 1.36 -16.19 1.44
CA VAL A 169 0.46 -16.09 2.59
C VAL A 169 1.30 -16.22 3.84
N LEU A 170 1.77 -15.10 4.37
CA LEU A 170 2.68 -15.03 5.50
C LEU A 170 1.90 -14.71 6.77
N LYS A 171 1.79 -15.68 7.68
CA LYS A 171 1.20 -15.44 8.99
C LYS A 171 2.16 -14.64 9.88
N PRO A 172 1.67 -13.95 10.93
CA PRO A 172 2.54 -13.36 11.94
C PRO A 172 3.55 -14.38 12.46
N ALA A 173 4.83 -14.04 12.43
CA ALA A 173 5.92 -14.92 12.87
C ALA A 173 6.53 -14.39 14.18
N LYS A 174 6.98 -15.30 15.04
CA LYS A 174 7.57 -14.96 16.34
C LYS A 174 8.93 -14.26 16.24
N SER A 175 9.61 -14.40 15.11
CA SER A 175 10.91 -13.78 14.88
C SER A 175 11.24 -13.70 13.39
N LEU A 176 12.26 -12.90 13.05
CA LEU A 176 12.80 -12.79 11.69
C LEU A 176 13.22 -14.16 11.12
N LYS A 177 13.80 -15.06 11.97
CA LYS A 177 14.19 -16.41 11.53
C LYS A 177 12.99 -17.18 10.96
N PHE A 178 11.87 -17.19 11.66
CA PHE A 178 10.66 -17.87 11.18
C PHE A 178 10.10 -17.20 9.93
N ARG A 179 10.12 -15.86 9.85
CA ARG A 179 9.70 -15.13 8.64
C ARG A 179 10.56 -15.52 7.42
N ILE A 180 11.87 -15.65 7.58
CA ILE A 180 12.77 -16.09 6.51
C ILE A 180 12.42 -17.51 6.07
N MET A 181 12.17 -18.42 7.02
CA MET A 181 11.76 -19.80 6.70
C MET A 181 10.45 -19.85 5.92
N ASP A 182 9.45 -19.04 6.29
CA ASP A 182 8.17 -18.96 5.59
C ASP A 182 8.35 -18.46 4.15
N LEU A 183 9.20 -17.48 3.95
CA LEU A 183 9.52 -16.94 2.61
C LEU A 183 10.26 -17.95 1.73
N LEU A 184 11.26 -18.64 2.27
CA LEU A 184 12.02 -19.67 1.56
C LEU A 184 11.15 -20.90 1.25
N GLY A 185 10.33 -21.35 2.19
CA GLY A 185 9.40 -22.47 1.98
C GLY A 185 8.37 -22.17 0.90
N SER A 186 7.88 -20.94 0.83
CA SER A 186 6.96 -20.49 -0.24
C SER A 186 7.63 -20.46 -1.63
N THR A 187 8.95 -20.30 -1.68
CA THR A 187 9.72 -20.31 -2.93
C THR A 187 10.05 -21.73 -3.38
N VAL A 188 10.36 -22.61 -2.44
CA VAL A 188 10.73 -24.03 -2.72
C VAL A 188 9.50 -24.85 -3.14
N ALA A 189 8.31 -24.51 -2.70
CA ALA A 189 7.07 -25.23 -3.06
C ALA A 189 6.57 -24.93 -4.49
N LYS A 190 7.29 -24.15 -5.29
CA LYS A 190 6.92 -23.74 -6.66
C LYS A 190 7.78 -24.35 -7.76
N ASP A 191 8.82 -25.10 -7.41
CA ASP A 191 9.61 -25.96 -8.29
C ASP A 191 9.08 -27.41 -8.22
#